data_e684edd5012b11492bc4f42c7ac12f65
#
_entry.id   e684edd5012b11492bc4f42c7ac12f65
#
_cell.length_a   1.000
_cell.length_b   1.000
_cell.length_c   1.000
_cell.angle_alpha   90.00
_cell.angle_beta   90.00
_cell.angle_gamma   90.00
#
_symmetry.space_group_name_H-M   'P 1'
#
loop_
_entity.id
_entity.type
_entity.pdbx_description
1 polymer ?
#
loop_
_entity_poly.entity_id
_entity_poly.type
_entity_poly.pdbx_seq_one_letter_code
_entity_poly.pdbx_strand_id
1 'polypeptide(L)'
;IATLDLALYADPGAEKLFLQDLYAALCAPGEIVVFEHYESCCPSFLKTLSDLAVKGSAPLSSRYLVNKEGILVEAGTALAPGAVSRLDPHGKYLVFFSTKGREALADKFGAAFVGALGDICTTAPYARADLAALAAQQLNALAQKVHARLGLTLSAGADVRDYVAAQCTPQQGAAGLSACCEKMFRALSEYCLQTD
;
A
#
# COMPACT_ATOMS: atom_id res chain seq x y z
N ILE A 1 -7.36 4.16 -6.49
CA ILE A 1 -6.93 3.41 -5.30
C ILE A 1 -6.86 4.38 -4.13
N ALA A 2 -7.47 4.02 -3.01
CA ALA A 2 -7.30 4.70 -1.73
C ALA A 2 -6.46 3.80 -0.82
N THR A 3 -5.56 4.36 -0.01
CA THR A 3 -4.70 3.60 0.92
C THR A 3 -4.86 4.16 2.33
N LEU A 4 -5.08 3.28 3.30
CA LEU A 4 -5.07 3.59 4.72
C LEU A 4 -3.91 2.86 5.40
N ASP A 5 -3.03 3.65 6.04
CA ASP A 5 -2.02 3.12 6.94
C ASP A 5 -2.63 2.95 8.34
N LEU A 6 -2.91 1.70 8.70
CA LEU A 6 -3.57 1.38 9.96
C LEU A 6 -2.68 1.58 11.19
N ALA A 7 -1.36 1.78 11.01
CA ALA A 7 -0.47 2.14 12.11
C ALA A 7 -0.79 3.52 12.71
N LEU A 8 -1.44 4.41 11.95
CA LEU A 8 -1.90 5.72 12.44
C LEU A 8 -3.02 5.61 13.49
N TYR A 9 -3.69 4.47 13.57
CA TYR A 9 -4.84 4.23 14.45
C TYR A 9 -4.52 3.17 15.53
N ALA A 10 -3.32 3.26 16.12
CA ALA A 10 -2.91 2.37 17.20
C ALA A 10 -3.60 2.69 18.54
N ASP A 11 -3.97 3.94 18.75
CA ASP A 11 -4.64 4.42 19.97
C ASP A 11 -6.16 4.39 19.82
N PRO A 12 -6.91 3.87 20.81
CA PRO A 12 -8.38 3.92 20.82
C PRO A 12 -8.96 5.34 20.68
N GLY A 13 -8.26 6.37 21.12
CA GLY A 13 -8.64 7.77 20.97
C GLY A 13 -8.67 8.25 19.52
N ALA A 14 -8.07 7.53 18.60
CA ALA A 14 -8.08 7.83 17.16
C ALA A 14 -9.39 7.44 16.44
N GLU A 15 -10.44 6.98 17.15
CA GLU A 15 -11.69 6.48 16.54
C GLU A 15 -12.29 7.45 15.52
N LYS A 16 -12.39 8.74 15.87
CA LYS A 16 -12.98 9.74 14.96
C LYS A 16 -12.16 9.91 13.70
N LEU A 17 -10.83 9.92 13.82
CA LEU A 17 -9.93 10.02 12.68
C LEU A 17 -10.04 8.75 11.80
N PHE A 18 -9.99 7.59 12.42
CA PHE A 18 -10.15 6.31 11.72
C PHE A 18 -11.46 6.23 10.92
N LEU A 19 -12.59 6.58 11.57
CA LEU A 19 -13.90 6.55 10.91
C LEU A 19 -13.98 7.55 9.75
N GLN A 20 -13.40 8.76 9.92
CA GLN A 20 -13.36 9.77 8.88
C GLN A 20 -12.56 9.31 7.67
N ASP A 21 -11.35 8.79 7.90
CA ASP A 21 -10.46 8.38 6.82
C ASP A 21 -11.00 7.13 6.12
N LEU A 22 -11.56 6.19 6.88
CA LEU A 22 -12.21 5.01 6.32
C LEU A 22 -13.43 5.39 5.47
N TYR A 23 -14.29 6.27 5.97
CA TYR A 23 -15.44 6.78 5.21
C TYR A 23 -14.99 7.47 3.92
N ALA A 24 -14.01 8.35 4.00
CA ALA A 24 -13.46 9.04 2.84
C ALA A 24 -12.89 8.07 1.80
N ALA A 25 -12.16 7.03 2.23
CA ALA A 25 -11.62 6.01 1.35
C ALA A 25 -12.72 5.16 0.68
N LEU A 26 -13.77 4.81 1.42
CA LEU A 26 -14.92 4.08 0.88
C LEU A 26 -15.74 4.90 -0.12
N CYS A 27 -15.82 6.23 0.06
CA CYS A 27 -16.51 7.14 -0.84
C CYS A 27 -15.64 7.66 -2.00
N ALA A 28 -14.32 7.48 -1.95
CA ALA A 28 -13.41 7.97 -2.98
C ALA A 28 -13.72 7.38 -4.37
N PRO A 29 -13.47 8.11 -5.46
CA PRO A 29 -13.66 7.60 -6.82
C PRO A 29 -12.56 6.56 -7.13
N GLY A 30 -12.85 5.31 -7.02
CA GLY A 30 -11.90 4.22 -7.26
C GLY A 30 -12.46 2.93 -6.68
N GLU A 31 -12.04 1.81 -7.23
CA GLU A 31 -12.62 0.51 -6.89
C GLU A 31 -11.86 -0.23 -5.77
N ILE A 32 -10.67 0.26 -5.40
CA ILE A 32 -9.77 -0.46 -4.51
C ILE A 32 -9.44 0.40 -3.29
N VAL A 33 -9.62 -0.19 -2.10
CA VAL A 33 -9.14 0.34 -0.82
C VAL A 33 -8.10 -0.61 -0.25
N VAL A 34 -6.91 -0.09 0.01
CA VAL A 34 -5.77 -0.83 0.54
C VAL A 34 -5.58 -0.52 2.02
N PHE A 35 -5.41 -1.55 2.83
CA PHE A 35 -5.10 -1.46 4.24
C PHE A 35 -3.71 -2.01 4.52
N GLU A 36 -2.84 -1.17 5.09
CA GLU A 36 -1.46 -1.50 5.42
C GLU A 36 -1.26 -1.51 6.94
N HIS A 37 -0.27 -2.24 7.43
CA HIS A 37 0.17 -2.26 8.83
C HIS A 37 -0.93 -2.58 9.86
N TYR A 38 -1.84 -3.48 9.52
CA TYR A 38 -2.95 -3.87 10.40
C TYR A 38 -2.49 -4.39 11.77
N GLU A 39 -1.26 -4.89 11.84
CA GLU A 39 -0.67 -5.43 13.07
C GLU A 39 -0.54 -4.38 14.18
N SER A 40 -0.40 -3.11 13.79
CA SER A 40 -0.25 -1.96 14.70
C SER A 40 -1.58 -1.29 15.03
N CYS A 41 -2.67 -1.69 14.39
CA CYS A 41 -3.98 -1.08 14.56
C CYS A 41 -4.64 -1.48 15.88
N CYS A 42 -5.43 -0.58 16.45
CA CYS A 42 -6.25 -0.87 17.62
C CYS A 42 -7.26 -2.00 17.32
N PRO A 43 -7.40 -3.02 18.20
CA PRO A 43 -8.29 -4.15 17.95
C PRO A 43 -9.76 -3.80 17.69
N SER A 44 -10.27 -2.71 18.30
CA SER A 44 -11.65 -2.26 18.08
C SER A 44 -11.88 -1.83 16.62
N PHE A 45 -10.90 -1.22 15.98
CA PHE A 45 -11.00 -0.78 14.59
C PHE A 45 -10.85 -1.97 13.61
N LEU A 46 -10.02 -2.96 13.96
CA LEU A 46 -9.95 -4.21 13.21
C LEU A 46 -11.29 -4.94 13.14
N LYS A 47 -12.10 -4.84 14.22
CA LYS A 47 -13.46 -5.39 14.22
C LYS A 47 -14.35 -4.70 13.18
N THR A 48 -14.26 -3.38 13.04
CA THR A 48 -15.00 -2.63 12.01
C THR A 48 -14.62 -3.09 10.60
N LEU A 49 -13.31 -3.28 10.35
CA LEU A 49 -12.83 -3.80 9.06
C LEU A 49 -13.27 -5.25 8.82
N SER A 50 -13.27 -6.08 9.87
CA SER A 50 -13.78 -7.45 9.79
C SER A 50 -15.27 -7.47 9.45
N ASP A 51 -16.07 -6.60 10.08
CA ASP A 51 -17.50 -6.50 9.78
C ASP A 51 -17.75 -6.06 8.34
N LEU A 52 -16.97 -5.12 7.81
CA LEU A 52 -17.05 -4.74 6.39
C LEU A 52 -16.77 -5.92 5.46
N ALA A 53 -15.72 -6.70 5.73
CA ALA A 53 -15.32 -7.82 4.88
C ALA A 53 -16.31 -9.01 4.99
N VAL A 54 -16.77 -9.33 6.21
CA VAL A 54 -17.60 -10.52 6.46
C VAL A 54 -19.08 -10.26 6.18
N LYS A 55 -19.59 -9.08 6.61
CA LYS A 55 -21.01 -8.73 6.56
C LYS A 55 -21.37 -7.78 5.42
N GLY A 56 -20.37 -7.29 4.68
CA GLY A 56 -20.57 -6.26 3.66
C GLY A 56 -20.97 -4.90 4.21
N SER A 57 -20.96 -4.71 5.53
CA SER A 57 -21.19 -3.40 6.17
C SER A 57 -20.81 -3.44 7.64
N ALA A 58 -20.37 -2.30 8.18
CA ALA A 58 -20.05 -2.15 9.59
C ALA A 58 -20.96 -1.12 10.25
N PRO A 59 -21.66 -1.48 11.35
CA PRO A 59 -22.45 -0.51 12.10
C PRO A 59 -21.54 0.49 12.81
N LEU A 60 -21.96 1.74 12.89
CA LEU A 60 -21.30 2.79 13.65
C LEU A 60 -21.88 2.87 15.07
N SER A 61 -21.05 3.22 16.04
CA SER A 61 -21.44 3.43 17.46
C SER A 61 -22.38 4.62 17.62
N SER A 62 -22.26 5.61 16.72
CA SER A 62 -23.09 6.82 16.67
C SER A 62 -23.65 7.04 15.28
N ARG A 63 -24.57 7.99 15.15
CA ARG A 63 -25.04 8.48 13.86
C ARG A 63 -24.24 9.70 13.44
N TYR A 64 -23.89 9.79 12.18
CA TYR A 64 -23.10 10.89 11.64
C TYR A 64 -23.83 11.58 10.50
N LEU A 65 -23.71 12.89 10.41
CA LEU A 65 -24.07 13.67 9.24
C LEU A 65 -22.81 13.94 8.43
N VAL A 66 -22.92 13.90 7.12
CA VAL A 66 -21.85 14.30 6.22
C VAL A 66 -22.04 15.77 5.88
N ASN A 67 -21.08 16.61 6.26
CA ASN A 67 -21.12 18.02 5.91
C ASN A 67 -20.75 18.25 4.42
N LYS A 68 -20.77 19.51 3.96
CA LYS A 68 -20.48 19.86 2.57
C LYS A 68 -19.03 19.55 2.16
N GLU A 69 -18.12 19.46 3.12
CA GLU A 69 -16.72 19.10 2.93
C GLU A 69 -16.48 17.59 2.98
N GLY A 70 -17.53 16.76 3.14
CA GLY A 70 -17.40 15.30 3.25
C GLY A 70 -16.96 14.81 4.64
N ILE A 71 -17.02 15.67 5.66
CA ILE A 71 -16.60 15.32 7.02
C ILE A 71 -17.78 14.73 7.79
N LEU A 72 -17.50 13.64 8.54
CA LEU A 72 -18.43 13.01 9.45
C LEU A 72 -18.57 13.84 10.74
N VAL A 73 -19.76 14.37 10.96
CA VAL A 73 -20.11 15.12 12.18
C VAL A 73 -21.14 14.32 12.96
N GLU A 74 -20.89 14.06 14.24
CA GLU A 74 -21.80 13.29 15.08
C GLU A 74 -23.17 13.98 15.19
N ALA A 75 -24.24 13.27 14.82
CA ALA A 75 -25.61 13.82 14.75
C ALA A 75 -26.29 13.91 16.12
N GLY A 76 -25.67 13.39 17.17
CA GLY A 76 -26.27 13.30 18.51
C GLY A 76 -27.58 12.47 18.49
N THR A 77 -28.59 12.91 19.26
CA THR A 77 -29.89 12.25 19.36
C THR A 77 -30.88 12.64 18.27
N ALA A 78 -30.53 13.58 17.39
CA ALA A 78 -31.41 14.06 16.35
C ALA A 78 -31.68 12.98 15.28
N LEU A 79 -32.96 12.77 14.95
CA LEU A 79 -33.38 11.97 13.79
C LEU A 79 -33.22 12.84 12.54
N ALA A 80 -32.00 12.94 12.04
CA ALA A 80 -31.72 13.72 10.83
C ALA A 80 -31.84 12.80 9.59
N PRO A 81 -32.63 13.18 8.59
CA PRO A 81 -32.64 12.47 7.30
C PRO A 81 -31.23 12.47 6.69
N GLY A 82 -30.80 11.32 6.17
CA GLY A 82 -29.47 11.18 5.59
C GLY A 82 -28.34 10.91 6.56
N ALA A 83 -28.64 10.66 7.85
CA ALA A 83 -27.60 10.28 8.81
C ALA A 83 -26.99 8.92 8.47
N VAL A 84 -25.66 8.85 8.43
CA VAL A 84 -24.89 7.64 8.25
C VAL A 84 -24.82 6.91 9.59
N SER A 85 -25.35 5.69 9.67
CA SER A 85 -25.32 4.83 10.87
C SER A 85 -24.55 3.54 10.64
N ARG A 86 -24.05 3.34 9.42
CA ARG A 86 -23.25 2.19 8.99
C ARG A 86 -22.28 2.60 7.90
N LEU A 87 -21.16 1.95 7.83
CA LEU A 87 -20.27 2.00 6.69
C LEU A 87 -20.62 0.93 5.69
N ASP A 88 -20.51 1.25 4.42
CA ASP A 88 -20.74 0.36 3.30
C ASP A 88 -19.53 0.42 2.37
N PRO A 89 -18.97 -0.70 1.91
CA PRO A 89 -17.84 -0.70 0.99
C PRO A 89 -18.19 -0.26 -0.43
N HIS A 90 -19.47 -0.01 -0.76
CA HIS A 90 -19.92 0.49 -2.06
C HIS A 90 -19.40 -0.31 -3.26
N GLY A 91 -19.28 -1.64 -3.12
CA GLY A 91 -18.78 -2.53 -4.16
C GLY A 91 -17.26 -2.46 -4.38
N LYS A 92 -16.50 -1.88 -3.46
CA LYS A 92 -15.04 -1.79 -3.55
C LYS A 92 -14.37 -3.10 -3.18
N TYR A 93 -13.21 -3.33 -3.80
CA TYR A 93 -12.27 -4.36 -3.39
C TYR A 93 -11.49 -3.88 -2.17
N LEU A 94 -11.56 -4.65 -1.09
CA LEU A 94 -10.78 -4.41 0.13
C LEU A 94 -9.54 -5.29 0.11
N VAL A 95 -8.36 -4.66 0.07
CA VAL A 95 -7.06 -5.33 -0.04
C VAL A 95 -6.28 -5.13 1.25
N PHE A 96 -5.89 -6.22 1.89
CA PHE A 96 -5.08 -6.18 3.12
C PHE A 96 -3.66 -6.62 2.82
N PHE A 97 -2.69 -5.75 3.06
CA PHE A 97 -1.28 -6.11 3.01
C PHE A 97 -0.81 -6.59 4.38
N SER A 98 -0.08 -7.70 4.37
CA SER A 98 0.50 -8.30 5.57
C SER A 98 1.89 -8.83 5.28
N THR A 99 2.79 -8.63 6.23
CA THR A 99 4.10 -9.31 6.24
C THR A 99 4.03 -10.69 6.88
N LYS A 100 2.84 -11.08 7.40
CA LYS A 100 2.60 -12.33 8.10
C LYS A 100 1.59 -13.18 7.34
N GLY A 101 1.68 -14.49 7.54
CA GLY A 101 0.84 -15.44 6.85
C GLY A 101 -0.63 -15.47 7.31
N ARG A 102 -1.40 -16.36 6.69
CA ARG A 102 -2.83 -16.55 6.92
C ARG A 102 -3.20 -16.80 8.39
N GLU A 103 -2.37 -17.53 9.12
CA GLU A 103 -2.61 -17.84 10.54
C GLU A 103 -2.60 -16.58 11.40
N ALA A 104 -1.64 -15.68 11.17
CA ALA A 104 -1.58 -14.41 11.88
C ALA A 104 -2.76 -13.48 11.57
N LEU A 105 -3.34 -13.55 10.36
CA LEU A 105 -4.60 -12.88 10.04
C LEU A 105 -5.76 -13.48 10.83
N ALA A 106 -5.83 -14.80 10.93
CA ALA A 106 -6.87 -15.48 11.70
C ALA A 106 -6.81 -15.13 13.19
N ASP A 107 -5.61 -15.03 13.76
CA ASP A 107 -5.39 -14.65 15.15
C ASP A 107 -5.84 -13.20 15.45
N LYS A 108 -5.66 -12.29 14.49
CA LYS A 108 -6.02 -10.87 14.65
C LYS A 108 -7.49 -10.58 14.34
N PHE A 109 -8.01 -11.11 13.24
CA PHE A 109 -9.35 -10.79 12.74
C PHE A 109 -10.39 -11.89 13.02
N GLY A 110 -9.94 -13.07 13.40
CA GLY A 110 -10.79 -14.26 13.56
C GLY A 110 -10.95 -15.07 12.27
N ALA A 111 -11.32 -16.35 12.45
CA ALA A 111 -11.48 -17.30 11.34
C ALA A 111 -12.55 -16.90 10.33
N ALA A 112 -13.61 -16.23 10.77
CA ALA A 112 -14.70 -15.75 9.89
C ALA A 112 -14.19 -14.72 8.88
N PHE A 113 -13.31 -13.81 9.30
CA PHE A 113 -12.68 -12.84 8.40
C PHE A 113 -11.85 -13.54 7.32
N VAL A 114 -10.97 -14.47 7.73
CA VAL A 114 -10.12 -15.22 6.79
C VAL A 114 -10.94 -16.06 5.82
N GLY A 115 -12.09 -16.61 6.30
CA GLY A 115 -13.04 -17.33 5.46
C GLY A 115 -13.79 -16.45 4.46
N ALA A 116 -13.94 -15.15 4.75
CA ALA A 116 -14.58 -14.19 3.86
C ALA A 116 -13.63 -13.57 2.82
N LEU A 117 -12.31 -13.75 3.00
CA LEU A 117 -11.34 -13.33 1.99
C LEU A 117 -11.53 -14.15 0.71
N GLY A 118 -11.52 -13.49 -0.44
CA GLY A 118 -11.53 -14.15 -1.74
C GLY A 118 -10.17 -14.81 -2.02
N ASP A 119 -9.26 -14.07 -2.58
CA ASP A 119 -7.93 -14.59 -2.92
C ASP A 119 -6.88 -14.16 -1.91
N ILE A 120 -5.99 -15.09 -1.55
CA ILE A 120 -4.81 -14.81 -0.73
C ILE A 120 -3.58 -15.05 -1.58
N CYS A 121 -2.93 -13.95 -1.98
CA CYS A 121 -1.69 -13.99 -2.73
C CYS A 121 -0.50 -13.94 -1.78
N THR A 122 0.35 -14.94 -1.84
CA THR A 122 1.60 -14.97 -1.07
C THR A 122 2.77 -14.67 -2.00
N THR A 123 3.57 -13.64 -1.67
CA THR A 123 4.80 -13.35 -2.39
C THR A 123 5.96 -14.11 -1.74
N ALA A 124 6.78 -14.76 -2.57
CA ALA A 124 8.02 -15.37 -2.14
C ALA A 124 9.19 -14.36 -2.27
N PRO A 125 10.28 -14.53 -1.50
CA PRO A 125 11.51 -13.82 -1.77
C PRO A 125 11.97 -14.06 -3.21
N TYR A 126 12.59 -13.07 -3.82
CA TYR A 126 13.10 -13.19 -5.18
C TYR A 126 14.14 -14.31 -5.28
N ALA A 127 13.96 -15.21 -6.26
CA ALA A 127 15.01 -16.15 -6.62
C ALA A 127 16.16 -15.42 -7.34
N ARG A 128 17.34 -16.04 -7.41
CA ARG A 128 18.51 -15.44 -8.09
C ARG A 128 18.23 -15.11 -9.55
N ALA A 129 17.45 -15.94 -10.23
CA ALA A 129 17.04 -15.71 -11.61
C ALA A 129 16.15 -14.45 -11.76
N ASP A 130 15.23 -14.24 -10.80
CA ASP A 130 14.34 -13.09 -10.78
C ASP A 130 15.14 -11.80 -10.55
N LEU A 131 16.11 -11.83 -9.64
CA LEU A 131 17.01 -10.70 -9.39
C LEU A 131 17.84 -10.32 -10.63
N ALA A 132 18.34 -11.32 -11.36
CA ALA A 132 19.06 -11.09 -12.61
C ALA A 132 18.16 -10.46 -13.69
N ALA A 133 16.91 -10.92 -13.79
CA ALA A 133 15.93 -10.37 -14.74
C ALA A 133 15.54 -8.92 -14.35
N LEU A 134 15.30 -8.65 -13.08
CA LEU A 134 15.01 -7.31 -12.57
C LEU A 134 16.19 -6.37 -12.78
N ALA A 135 17.42 -6.80 -12.50
CA ALA A 135 18.63 -6.01 -12.74
C ALA A 135 18.79 -5.67 -14.23
N ALA A 136 18.55 -6.63 -15.12
CA ALA A 136 18.57 -6.39 -16.56
C ALA A 136 17.51 -5.37 -16.99
N GLN A 137 16.30 -5.45 -16.45
CA GLN A 137 15.23 -4.48 -16.71
C GLN A 137 15.61 -3.07 -16.26
N GLN A 138 16.16 -2.91 -15.04
CA GLN A 138 16.59 -1.62 -14.50
C GLN A 138 17.75 -1.02 -15.31
N LEU A 139 18.72 -1.85 -15.74
CA LEU A 139 19.81 -1.41 -16.59
C LEU A 139 19.36 -1.00 -17.98
N ASN A 140 18.37 -1.67 -18.55
CA ASN A 140 17.76 -1.27 -19.82
C ASN A 140 17.04 0.10 -19.68
N ALA A 141 16.32 0.32 -18.59
CA ALA A 141 15.69 1.62 -18.30
C ALA A 141 16.77 2.72 -18.11
N LEU A 142 17.86 2.40 -17.41
CA LEU A 142 19.02 3.29 -17.29
C LEU A 142 19.62 3.62 -18.65
N ALA A 143 19.84 2.65 -19.52
CA ALA A 143 20.38 2.86 -20.86
C ALA A 143 19.49 3.79 -21.71
N GLN A 144 18.17 3.58 -21.66
CA GLN A 144 17.22 4.49 -22.32
C GLN A 144 17.28 5.91 -21.76
N LYS A 145 17.39 6.06 -20.44
CA LYS A 145 17.51 7.35 -19.77
C LYS A 145 18.80 8.06 -20.14
N VAL A 146 19.93 7.34 -20.17
CA VAL A 146 21.24 7.86 -20.58
C VAL A 146 21.21 8.30 -22.05
N HIS A 147 20.62 7.48 -22.93
CA HIS A 147 20.49 7.87 -24.33
C HIS A 147 19.65 9.14 -24.51
N ALA A 148 18.49 9.18 -23.85
CA ALA A 148 17.58 10.33 -23.97
C ALA A 148 18.12 11.64 -23.37
N ARG A 149 18.93 11.55 -22.31
CA ARG A 149 19.39 12.74 -21.57
C ARG A 149 20.81 13.17 -21.94
N LEU A 150 21.67 12.21 -22.27
CA LEU A 150 23.09 12.46 -22.51
C LEU A 150 23.53 12.15 -23.95
N GLY A 151 22.63 11.59 -24.77
CA GLY A 151 22.96 11.19 -26.15
C GLY A 151 23.92 10.00 -26.25
N LEU A 152 24.25 9.33 -25.15
CA LEU A 152 25.20 8.26 -25.07
C LEU A 152 24.55 6.88 -25.18
N THR A 153 25.28 5.92 -25.72
CA THR A 153 24.87 4.50 -25.73
C THR A 153 25.52 3.78 -24.56
N LEU A 154 24.70 3.28 -23.64
CA LEU A 154 25.15 2.52 -22.47
C LEU A 154 25.04 1.02 -22.74
N SER A 155 26.12 0.29 -22.52
CA SER A 155 26.18 -1.18 -22.55
C SER A 155 26.66 -1.69 -21.19
N ALA A 156 25.92 -2.64 -20.61
CA ALA A 156 26.25 -3.22 -19.30
C ALA A 156 26.69 -4.70 -19.48
N GLY A 157 27.89 -5.02 -19.01
CA GLY A 157 28.43 -6.38 -18.95
C GLY A 157 27.71 -7.25 -17.89
N ALA A 158 28.08 -8.52 -17.80
CA ALA A 158 27.51 -9.46 -16.84
C ALA A 158 27.86 -9.06 -15.39
N ASP A 159 29.09 -8.61 -15.16
CA ASP A 159 29.59 -8.10 -13.87
C ASP A 159 28.78 -6.93 -13.34
N VAL A 160 28.42 -5.98 -14.20
CA VAL A 160 27.55 -4.85 -13.82
C VAL A 160 26.14 -5.33 -13.46
N ARG A 161 25.61 -6.30 -14.21
CA ARG A 161 24.31 -6.90 -13.90
C ARG A 161 24.31 -7.60 -12.55
N ASP A 162 25.35 -8.39 -12.27
CA ASP A 162 25.51 -9.09 -11.00
C ASP A 162 25.68 -8.09 -9.84
N TYR A 163 26.43 -7.01 -10.03
CA TYR A 163 26.58 -5.94 -9.06
C TYR A 163 25.24 -5.27 -8.75
N VAL A 164 24.45 -4.92 -9.76
CA VAL A 164 23.13 -4.32 -9.56
C VAL A 164 22.19 -5.31 -8.87
N ALA A 165 22.15 -6.58 -9.27
CA ALA A 165 21.35 -7.61 -8.65
C ALA A 165 21.65 -7.77 -7.15
N ALA A 166 22.93 -7.66 -6.76
CA ALA A 166 23.37 -7.73 -5.38
C ALA A 166 22.87 -6.55 -4.50
N GLN A 167 22.38 -5.46 -5.09
CA GLN A 167 21.80 -4.33 -4.35
C GLN A 167 20.38 -4.61 -3.83
N CYS A 168 19.74 -5.70 -4.24
CA CYS A 168 18.49 -6.16 -3.67
C CYS A 168 18.74 -6.84 -2.32
N THR A 169 18.79 -6.04 -1.27
CA THR A 169 18.94 -6.54 0.10
C THR A 169 17.58 -6.80 0.75
N PRO A 170 17.49 -7.63 1.81
CA PRO A 170 16.24 -7.84 2.54
C PRO A 170 15.60 -6.55 3.08
N GLN A 171 16.42 -5.52 3.35
CA GLN A 171 15.96 -4.22 3.87
C GLN A 171 15.42 -3.30 2.78
N GLN A 172 16.02 -3.33 1.59
CA GLN A 172 15.70 -2.41 0.50
C GLN A 172 14.81 -3.05 -0.58
N GLY A 173 14.77 -4.38 -0.65
CA GLY A 173 14.06 -5.08 -1.69
C GLY A 173 14.48 -4.62 -3.09
N ALA A 174 13.56 -4.68 -4.05
CA ALA A 174 13.79 -4.24 -5.43
C ALA A 174 14.09 -2.72 -5.55
N ALA A 175 13.74 -1.90 -4.56
CA ALA A 175 14.07 -0.47 -4.56
C ALA A 175 15.58 -0.20 -4.54
N GLY A 176 16.37 -1.13 -3.97
CA GLY A 176 17.83 -1.07 -3.99
C GLY A 176 18.43 -1.05 -5.41
N LEU A 177 17.83 -1.82 -6.34
CA LEU A 177 18.27 -1.84 -7.73
C LEU A 177 18.04 -0.47 -8.41
N SER A 178 16.84 0.09 -8.23
CA SER A 178 16.52 1.41 -8.79
C SER A 178 17.42 2.51 -8.21
N ALA A 179 17.66 2.50 -6.90
CA ALA A 179 18.56 3.46 -6.24
C ALA A 179 20.00 3.33 -6.76
N CYS A 180 20.47 2.10 -7.02
CA CYS A 180 21.79 1.87 -7.62
C CYS A 180 21.86 2.46 -9.03
N CYS A 181 20.88 2.20 -9.88
CA CYS A 181 20.83 2.76 -11.24
C CYS A 181 20.77 4.30 -11.25
N GLU A 182 20.06 4.92 -10.31
CA GLU A 182 20.02 6.37 -10.16
C GLU A 182 21.41 6.95 -9.75
N LYS A 183 22.13 6.28 -8.87
CA LYS A 183 23.51 6.66 -8.53
C LYS A 183 24.44 6.54 -9.74
N MET A 184 24.32 5.46 -10.52
CA MET A 184 25.07 5.29 -11.77
C MET A 184 24.78 6.41 -12.78
N PHE A 185 23.50 6.76 -12.93
CA PHE A 185 23.11 7.86 -13.82
C PHE A 185 23.73 9.19 -13.40
N ARG A 186 23.73 9.51 -12.11
CA ARG A 186 24.36 10.74 -11.59
C ARG A 186 25.85 10.76 -11.86
N ALA A 187 26.55 9.66 -11.56
CA ALA A 187 27.99 9.56 -11.80
C ALA A 187 28.35 9.71 -13.28
N LEU A 188 27.56 9.11 -14.19
CA LEU A 188 27.74 9.30 -15.63
C LEU A 188 27.50 10.74 -16.06
N SER A 189 26.45 11.39 -15.53
CA SER A 189 26.15 12.79 -15.83
C SER A 189 27.26 13.73 -15.37
N GLU A 190 27.81 13.52 -14.17
CA GLU A 190 28.91 14.27 -13.62
C GLU A 190 30.20 14.10 -14.46
N TYR A 191 30.49 12.85 -14.88
CA TYR A 191 31.62 12.55 -15.74
C TYR A 191 31.53 13.29 -17.08
N CYS A 192 30.35 13.29 -17.72
CA CYS A 192 30.14 14.00 -18.98
C CYS A 192 30.34 15.49 -18.84
N LEU A 193 29.89 16.11 -17.73
CA LEU A 193 30.07 17.54 -17.46
C LEU A 193 31.53 17.95 -17.19
N GLN A 194 32.37 16.98 -16.80
CA GLN A 194 33.81 17.25 -16.55
C GLN A 194 34.69 17.05 -17.79
N THR A 195 34.15 16.35 -18.80
CA THR A 195 34.92 15.96 -20.01
C THR A 195 34.54 16.79 -21.25
N ASP A 196 33.52 17.64 -21.16
CA ASP A 196 33.19 18.69 -22.12
C ASP A 196 33.97 19.97 -21.80
#